data_75d99bd9a8ee282b516895d6b5149ff4
#
_entry.id   75d99bd9a8ee282b516895d6b5149ff4
#
_cell.length_a   1.000
_cell.length_b   1.000
_cell.length_c   1.000
_cell.angle_alpha   90.00
_cell.angle_beta   90.00
_cell.angle_gamma   90.00
#
_symmetry.space_group_name_H-M   'P 1'
#
loop_
_entity.id
_entity.type
_entity.pdbx_description
1 polymer ?
#
loop_
_entity_poly.entity_id
_entity_poly.type
_entity_poly.pdbx_seq_one_letter_code
_entity_poly.pdbx_strand_id
1 'polypeptide(L)'
;MKKQILLGALAFVLFASVSAQSVDTPVYLDDTKPVELRVEDALSRMTLEEKIAMIHAQSKFCSPGVSRLGIPEIWCTDGPHGIRPEVLWDEWDQAGWTNDSCVAFPALTCLAATWNPDMALLYGKSIGEEARYRNKTILLGPGVNIYRTPLNGRNFEYMGEDPYLSSKMVVPYVQG
;
A
#
# COMPACT_ATOMS: atom_id res chain seq x y z
N MET A 1 55.86 6.08 64.40
CA MET A 1 55.17 4.88 63.92
C MET A 1 53.72 5.27 63.66
N LYS A 2 53.32 5.48 62.36
CA LYS A 2 52.01 5.95 61.99
C LYS A 2 51.15 4.72 61.64
N LYS A 3 50.03 4.53 62.35
CA LYS A 3 49.01 3.52 62.00
C LYS A 3 48.11 4.06 60.86
N GLN A 4 48.11 3.39 59.76
CA GLN A 4 47.17 3.66 58.71
C GLN A 4 45.88 2.84 58.96
N ILE A 5 44.76 3.53 59.04
CA ILE A 5 43.41 2.95 59.13
C ILE A 5 42.90 2.81 57.73
N LEU A 6 42.69 1.58 57.31
CA LEU A 6 42.13 1.24 56.00
C LEU A 6 40.59 1.30 56.12
N LEU A 7 39.97 2.31 55.55
CA LEU A 7 38.49 2.41 55.44
C LEU A 7 38.04 1.67 54.21
N GLY A 8 37.45 0.50 54.39
CA GLY A 8 36.80 -0.24 53.31
C GLY A 8 35.43 0.35 52.96
N ALA A 9 35.31 0.97 51.82
CA ALA A 9 34.02 1.40 51.30
C ALA A 9 33.28 0.21 50.64
N LEU A 10 32.23 -0.26 51.29
CA LEU A 10 31.32 -1.29 50.76
C LEU A 10 30.34 -0.62 49.81
N ALA A 11 30.59 -0.71 48.48
CA ALA A 11 29.68 -0.23 47.47
C ALA A 11 28.50 -1.21 47.36
N PHE A 12 27.34 -0.80 47.85
CA PHE A 12 26.09 -1.52 47.67
C PHE A 12 25.57 -1.21 46.25
N VAL A 13 25.78 -2.13 45.31
CA VAL A 13 25.18 -2.04 43.96
C VAL A 13 23.72 -2.48 44.05
N LEU A 14 22.83 -1.52 44.09
CA LEU A 14 21.39 -1.75 43.93
C LEU A 14 21.12 -2.12 42.45
N PHE A 15 21.00 -3.42 42.21
CA PHE A 15 20.35 -3.88 40.95
C PHE A 15 18.87 -3.54 41.01
N ALA A 16 18.50 -2.40 40.44
CA ALA A 16 17.12 -2.13 40.10
C ALA A 16 16.73 -3.11 39.01
N SER A 17 15.98 -4.14 39.34
CA SER A 17 15.32 -5.03 38.38
C SER A 17 14.31 -4.17 37.64
N VAL A 18 14.68 -3.68 36.46
CA VAL A 18 13.72 -3.14 35.49
C VAL A 18 12.90 -4.33 35.00
N SER A 19 11.75 -4.55 35.63
CA SER A 19 10.73 -5.41 35.07
C SER A 19 10.34 -4.79 33.74
N ALA A 20 10.82 -5.36 32.62
CA ALA A 20 10.26 -5.09 31.33
C ALA A 20 8.79 -5.51 31.40
N GLN A 21 7.90 -4.56 31.60
CA GLN A 21 6.49 -4.79 31.33
C GLN A 21 6.43 -5.22 29.88
N SER A 22 6.02 -6.45 29.63
CA SER A 22 5.63 -6.89 28.29
C SER A 22 4.53 -5.93 27.85
N VAL A 23 4.89 -4.98 26.98
CA VAL A 23 3.89 -4.16 26.28
C VAL A 23 3.12 -5.17 25.46
N ASP A 24 1.91 -5.49 25.92
CA ASP A 24 1.03 -6.42 25.21
C ASP A 24 0.75 -5.80 23.83
N THR A 25 1.38 -6.35 22.80
CA THR A 25 1.25 -5.84 21.44
C THR A 25 -0.21 -5.97 21.03
N PRO A 26 -0.87 -4.88 20.63
CA PRO A 26 -2.25 -4.97 20.15
C PRO A 26 -2.41 -6.01 19.05
N VAL A 27 -3.54 -6.74 19.07
CA VAL A 27 -3.77 -7.85 18.14
C VAL A 27 -3.69 -7.38 16.67
N TYR A 28 -4.13 -6.16 16.37
CA TYR A 28 -4.07 -5.64 15.01
C TYR A 28 -2.64 -5.41 14.49
N LEU A 29 -1.65 -5.27 15.36
CA LEU A 29 -0.23 -5.14 15.01
C LEU A 29 0.50 -6.48 14.95
N ASP A 30 -0.10 -7.55 15.45
CA ASP A 30 0.49 -8.90 15.44
C ASP A 30 0.18 -9.60 14.12
N ASP A 31 1.15 -9.66 13.21
CA ASP A 31 1.03 -10.26 11.88
C ASP A 31 0.90 -11.79 11.89
N THR A 32 1.14 -12.43 13.05
CA THR A 32 0.91 -13.87 13.24
C THR A 32 -0.55 -14.22 13.46
N LYS A 33 -1.40 -13.23 13.74
CA LYS A 33 -2.84 -13.43 13.96
C LYS A 33 -3.64 -13.43 12.65
N PRO A 34 -4.75 -14.17 12.60
CA PRO A 34 -5.68 -14.10 11.49
C PRO A 34 -6.14 -12.66 11.18
N VAL A 35 -6.29 -12.35 9.89
CA VAL A 35 -6.66 -11.00 9.44
C VAL A 35 -7.96 -10.52 10.07
N GLU A 36 -8.94 -11.39 10.20
CA GLU A 36 -10.26 -11.10 10.79
C GLU A 36 -10.13 -10.60 12.23
N LEU A 37 -9.30 -11.27 13.05
CA LEU A 37 -9.07 -10.85 14.44
C LEU A 37 -8.34 -9.52 14.52
N ARG A 38 -7.41 -9.28 13.60
CA ARG A 38 -6.69 -8.01 13.50
C ARG A 38 -7.62 -6.86 13.11
N VAL A 39 -8.51 -7.11 12.16
CA VAL A 39 -9.52 -6.14 11.72
C VAL A 39 -10.48 -5.80 12.85
N GLU A 40 -11.03 -6.80 13.56
CA GLU A 40 -11.93 -6.60 14.69
C GLU A 40 -11.26 -5.79 15.83
N ASP A 41 -10.03 -6.11 16.17
CA ASP A 41 -9.28 -5.38 17.20
C ASP A 41 -9.04 -3.92 16.78
N ALA A 42 -8.62 -3.68 15.54
CA ALA A 42 -8.44 -2.33 15.02
C ALA A 42 -9.76 -1.53 15.06
N LEU A 43 -10.84 -2.11 14.55
CA LEU A 43 -12.17 -1.48 14.55
C LEU A 43 -12.69 -1.18 15.95
N SER A 44 -12.43 -2.06 16.92
CA SER A 44 -12.84 -1.85 18.31
C SER A 44 -12.16 -0.63 18.96
N ARG A 45 -10.97 -0.27 18.46
CA ARG A 45 -10.16 0.86 18.97
C ARG A 45 -10.46 2.18 18.27
N MET A 46 -11.07 2.14 17.09
CA MET A 46 -11.43 3.33 16.32
C MET A 46 -12.65 4.05 16.89
N THR A 47 -12.62 5.38 16.88
CA THR A 47 -13.80 6.21 17.11
C THR A 47 -14.75 6.14 15.90
N LEU A 48 -15.97 6.61 16.08
CA LEU A 48 -16.93 6.68 14.97
C LEU A 48 -16.44 7.62 13.87
N GLU A 49 -15.85 8.75 14.25
CA GLU A 49 -15.30 9.75 13.32
C GLU A 49 -14.15 9.15 12.50
N GLU A 50 -13.25 8.40 13.13
CA GLU A 50 -12.15 7.71 12.44
C GLU A 50 -12.67 6.67 11.44
N LYS A 51 -13.70 5.90 11.81
CA LYS A 51 -14.36 4.94 10.92
C LYS A 51 -15.01 5.63 9.72
N ILE A 52 -15.72 6.72 9.95
CA ILE A 52 -16.36 7.50 8.89
C ILE A 52 -15.29 8.10 7.97
N ALA A 53 -14.21 8.66 8.53
CA ALA A 53 -13.14 9.25 7.74
C ALA A 53 -12.52 8.24 6.77
N MET A 54 -12.27 7.00 7.20
CA MET A 54 -11.63 5.98 6.37
C MET A 54 -12.46 5.52 5.16
N ILE A 55 -13.78 5.70 5.16
CA ILE A 55 -14.65 5.25 4.07
C ILE A 55 -14.87 6.30 2.98
N HIS A 56 -14.22 7.44 3.07
CA HIS A 56 -14.22 8.46 2.03
C HIS A 56 -12.84 9.02 1.77
N ALA A 57 -12.64 9.60 0.58
CA ALA A 57 -11.39 10.24 0.23
C ALA A 57 -11.20 11.56 0.98
N GLN A 58 -9.98 11.82 1.43
CA GLN A 58 -9.56 13.12 1.97
C GLN A 58 -8.91 14.01 0.90
N SER A 59 -8.51 13.43 -0.23
CA SER A 59 -7.98 14.11 -1.41
C SER A 59 -8.36 13.34 -2.68
N LYS A 60 -7.82 13.74 -3.84
CA LYS A 60 -8.09 13.08 -5.14
C LYS A 60 -7.80 11.58 -5.12
N PHE A 61 -6.72 11.16 -4.47
CA PHE A 61 -6.23 9.78 -4.51
C PHE A 61 -5.87 9.21 -3.15
N CYS A 62 -6.34 9.81 -2.06
CA CYS A 62 -5.97 9.39 -0.73
C CYS A 62 -7.19 9.22 0.17
N SER A 63 -7.25 8.11 0.88
CA SER A 63 -8.13 7.90 2.01
C SER A 63 -7.32 8.02 3.30
N PRO A 64 -7.85 8.69 4.35
CA PRO A 64 -7.09 8.89 5.57
C PRO A 64 -6.82 7.57 6.29
N GLY A 65 -5.68 7.52 6.97
CA GLY A 65 -5.39 6.50 7.96
C GLY A 65 -5.94 6.86 9.33
N VAL A 66 -5.48 6.13 10.34
CA VAL A 66 -5.74 6.43 11.76
C VAL A 66 -4.40 6.56 12.46
N SER A 67 -3.82 7.76 12.40
CA SER A 67 -2.47 8.03 12.90
C SER A 67 -2.29 7.67 14.38
N ARG A 68 -3.31 7.87 15.20
CA ARG A 68 -3.33 7.48 16.61
C ARG A 68 -3.10 5.97 16.83
N LEU A 69 -3.51 5.15 15.88
CA LEU A 69 -3.32 3.69 15.88
C LEU A 69 -2.15 3.24 15.01
N GLY A 70 -1.42 4.17 14.39
CA GLY A 70 -0.36 3.83 13.45
C GLY A 70 -0.85 3.20 12.13
N ILE A 71 -2.15 3.33 11.83
CA ILE A 71 -2.72 2.87 10.56
C ILE A 71 -2.45 3.94 9.50
N PRO A 72 -1.69 3.60 8.44
CA PRO A 72 -1.29 4.57 7.43
C PRO A 72 -2.45 5.00 6.53
N GLU A 73 -2.26 6.09 5.82
CA GLU A 73 -3.11 6.52 4.71
C GLU A 73 -3.08 5.50 3.57
N ILE A 74 -4.18 5.40 2.84
CA ILE A 74 -4.29 4.57 1.64
C ILE A 74 -4.18 5.48 0.43
N TRP A 75 -3.10 5.33 -0.32
CA TRP A 75 -2.84 6.09 -1.53
C TRP A 75 -3.18 5.27 -2.77
N CYS A 76 -4.15 5.75 -3.53
CA CYS A 76 -4.48 5.20 -4.85
C CYS A 76 -3.66 5.90 -5.94
N THR A 77 -3.53 5.25 -7.08
CA THR A 77 -2.99 5.86 -8.29
C THR A 77 -3.76 5.35 -9.50
N ASP A 78 -4.01 6.23 -10.46
CA ASP A 78 -4.45 5.80 -11.78
C ASP A 78 -3.35 5.00 -12.46
N GLY A 79 -3.79 4.16 -13.35
CA GLY A 79 -2.95 3.68 -14.39
C GLY A 79 -2.91 2.20 -14.63
N PRO A 80 -3.83 1.63 -15.45
CA PRO A 80 -3.65 0.29 -16.00
C PRO A 80 -2.44 0.18 -16.92
N HIS A 81 -1.90 1.32 -17.41
CA HIS A 81 -0.76 1.42 -18.33
C HIS A 81 0.46 2.13 -17.73
N GLY A 82 0.51 2.28 -16.43
CA GLY A 82 1.59 2.95 -15.74
C GLY A 82 1.11 3.81 -14.57
N ILE A 83 2.00 4.09 -13.66
CA ILE A 83 1.71 4.93 -12.51
C ILE A 83 1.68 6.38 -12.97
N ARG A 84 0.60 7.11 -12.65
CA ARG A 84 0.55 8.52 -13.02
C ARG A 84 1.48 9.37 -12.15
N PRO A 85 2.02 10.48 -12.68
CA PRO A 85 2.71 11.49 -11.89
C PRO A 85 1.81 12.04 -10.77
N GLU A 86 2.42 12.53 -9.70
CA GLU A 86 1.68 13.11 -8.59
C GLU A 86 0.90 14.35 -9.03
N VAL A 87 -0.29 14.50 -8.45
CA VAL A 87 -1.11 15.70 -8.59
C VAL A 87 -1.11 16.47 -7.27
N LEU A 88 -1.47 17.75 -7.35
CA LEU A 88 -1.71 18.57 -6.17
C LEU A 88 -2.88 17.98 -5.35
N TRP A 89 -2.86 18.23 -4.06
CA TRP A 89 -3.77 17.61 -3.08
C TRP A 89 -5.26 17.66 -3.49
N ASP A 90 -5.73 18.83 -3.88
CA ASP A 90 -7.14 19.06 -4.25
C ASP A 90 -7.34 19.48 -5.72
N GLU A 91 -6.29 19.45 -6.53
CA GLU A 91 -6.31 19.89 -7.91
C GLU A 91 -5.87 18.76 -8.84
N TRP A 92 -6.20 18.89 -10.13
CA TRP A 92 -5.79 17.91 -11.14
C TRP A 92 -4.45 18.23 -11.80
N ASP A 93 -3.87 19.36 -11.45
CA ASP A 93 -2.56 19.75 -11.95
C ASP A 93 -1.48 18.86 -11.37
N GLN A 94 -0.46 18.58 -12.16
CA GLN A 94 0.70 17.81 -11.71
C GLN A 94 1.47 18.58 -10.64
N ALA A 95 1.98 17.86 -9.64
CA ALA A 95 2.77 18.45 -8.57
C ALA A 95 4.11 19.01 -9.08
N GLY A 96 4.57 18.57 -10.25
CA GLY A 96 5.77 19.09 -10.90
C GLY A 96 7.07 18.74 -10.18
N TRP A 97 7.12 17.63 -9.47
CA TRP A 97 8.35 17.18 -8.80
C TRP A 97 9.42 16.81 -9.82
N THR A 98 10.66 17.15 -9.56
CA THR A 98 11.79 16.99 -10.50
C THR A 98 12.11 15.55 -10.85
N ASN A 99 11.74 14.60 -9.98
CA ASN A 99 11.96 13.15 -10.14
C ASN A 99 10.66 12.36 -10.32
N ASP A 100 9.62 13.02 -10.80
CA ASP A 100 8.29 12.41 -10.98
C ASP A 100 8.13 11.77 -12.38
N SER A 101 9.18 11.14 -12.88
CA SER A 101 9.11 10.34 -14.12
C SER A 101 8.43 9.01 -13.86
N CYS A 102 7.50 8.65 -14.73
CA CYS A 102 6.77 7.38 -14.69
C CYS A 102 6.95 6.62 -15.99
N VAL A 103 6.94 5.28 -15.91
CA VAL A 103 7.03 4.42 -17.09
C VAL A 103 5.65 4.37 -17.77
N ALA A 104 5.64 4.65 -19.07
CA ALA A 104 4.48 4.38 -19.92
C ALA A 104 4.55 2.92 -20.41
N PHE A 105 3.71 2.09 -19.81
CA PHE A 105 3.58 0.69 -20.22
C PHE A 105 2.73 0.54 -21.48
N PRO A 106 2.87 -0.56 -22.23
CA PRO A 106 2.00 -0.84 -23.37
C PRO A 106 0.52 -0.86 -23.00
N ALA A 107 -0.36 -0.48 -23.91
CA ALA A 107 -1.79 -0.58 -23.69
C ALA A 107 -2.23 -2.03 -23.39
N LEU A 108 -3.26 -2.22 -22.57
CA LEU A 108 -3.72 -3.57 -22.21
C LEU A 108 -4.22 -4.37 -23.41
N THR A 109 -4.72 -3.71 -24.44
CA THR A 109 -5.03 -4.36 -25.73
C THR A 109 -3.77 -4.99 -26.34
N CYS A 110 -2.64 -4.31 -26.28
CA CYS A 110 -1.34 -4.85 -26.76
C CYS A 110 -0.89 -6.01 -25.88
N LEU A 111 -1.02 -5.90 -24.56
CA LEU A 111 -0.70 -7.00 -23.64
C LEU A 111 -1.57 -8.22 -23.93
N ALA A 112 -2.87 -8.05 -24.08
CA ALA A 112 -3.80 -9.14 -24.39
C ALA A 112 -3.50 -9.80 -25.74
N ALA A 113 -3.11 -9.03 -26.75
CA ALA A 113 -2.73 -9.52 -28.07
C ALA A 113 -1.50 -10.45 -28.05
N THR A 114 -0.73 -10.49 -26.96
CA THR A 114 0.37 -11.47 -26.80
C THR A 114 -0.14 -12.89 -26.55
N TRP A 115 -1.34 -13.06 -26.04
CA TRP A 115 -1.92 -14.34 -25.60
C TRP A 115 -1.01 -15.08 -24.58
N ASN A 116 -0.18 -14.34 -23.89
CA ASN A 116 0.85 -14.89 -23.00
C ASN A 116 0.61 -14.46 -21.53
N PRO A 117 0.11 -15.37 -20.68
CA PRO A 117 -0.08 -15.09 -19.25
C PRO A 117 1.20 -14.71 -18.50
N ASP A 118 2.36 -15.23 -18.90
CA ASP A 118 3.64 -14.89 -18.25
C ASP A 118 4.02 -13.42 -18.52
N MET A 119 3.66 -12.90 -19.71
CA MET A 119 3.82 -11.46 -19.99
C MET A 119 2.89 -10.61 -19.15
N ALA A 120 1.66 -11.09 -18.87
CA ALA A 120 0.75 -10.40 -17.97
C ALA A 120 1.26 -10.39 -16.52
N LEU A 121 1.84 -11.51 -16.07
CA LEU A 121 2.49 -11.57 -14.75
C LEU A 121 3.69 -10.61 -14.66
N LEU A 122 4.55 -10.59 -15.67
CA LEU A 122 5.69 -9.67 -15.72
C LEU A 122 5.25 -8.21 -15.73
N TYR A 123 4.19 -7.92 -16.50
CA TYR A 123 3.62 -6.58 -16.57
C TYR A 123 3.09 -6.13 -15.20
N GLY A 124 2.28 -6.98 -14.54
CA GLY A 124 1.75 -6.71 -13.20
C GLY A 124 2.85 -6.49 -12.17
N LYS A 125 3.87 -7.36 -12.18
CA LYS A 125 5.04 -7.23 -11.31
C LYS A 125 5.76 -5.90 -11.52
N SER A 126 6.03 -5.52 -12.76
CA SER A 126 6.79 -4.30 -13.06
C SER A 126 6.03 -3.03 -12.66
N ILE A 127 4.72 -2.97 -12.93
CA ILE A 127 3.91 -1.82 -12.53
C ILE A 127 3.69 -1.78 -11.01
N GLY A 128 3.57 -2.95 -10.37
CA GLY A 128 3.46 -3.07 -8.93
C GLY A 128 4.73 -2.63 -8.20
N GLU A 129 5.92 -2.98 -8.72
CA GLU A 129 7.20 -2.51 -8.21
C GLU A 129 7.31 -0.99 -8.28
N GLU A 130 6.91 -0.37 -9.40
CA GLU A 130 6.88 1.09 -9.54
C GLU A 130 5.88 1.74 -8.58
N ALA A 131 4.68 1.17 -8.43
CA ALA A 131 3.68 1.64 -7.48
C ALA A 131 4.23 1.63 -6.03
N ARG A 132 4.88 0.54 -5.64
CA ARG A 132 5.51 0.41 -4.31
C ARG A 132 6.64 1.42 -4.12
N TYR A 133 7.50 1.60 -5.12
CA TYR A 133 8.57 2.60 -5.08
C TYR A 133 8.01 4.01 -4.87
N ARG A 134 6.85 4.31 -5.45
CA ARG A 134 6.17 5.60 -5.35
C ARG A 134 5.21 5.67 -4.14
N ASN A 135 5.29 4.72 -3.23
CA ASN A 135 4.46 4.64 -2.02
C ASN A 135 2.94 4.62 -2.31
N LYS A 136 2.55 3.96 -3.40
CA LYS A 136 1.14 3.73 -3.73
C LYS A 136 0.66 2.40 -3.17
N THR A 137 -0.49 2.44 -2.52
CA THR A 137 -1.09 1.28 -1.85
C THR A 137 -2.03 0.53 -2.78
N ILE A 138 -2.74 1.25 -3.64
CA ILE A 138 -3.74 0.72 -4.55
C ILE A 138 -3.49 1.24 -5.95
N LEU A 139 -3.37 0.33 -6.91
CA LEU A 139 -3.38 0.63 -8.33
C LEU A 139 -4.83 0.52 -8.86
N LEU A 140 -5.30 1.56 -9.54
CA LEU A 140 -6.59 1.54 -10.24
C LEU A 140 -6.42 0.88 -11.61
N GLY A 141 -6.25 -0.41 -11.60
CA GLY A 141 -5.99 -1.29 -12.74
C GLY A 141 -6.09 -2.77 -12.34
N PRO A 142 -6.05 -3.68 -13.30
CA PRO A 142 -6.14 -3.46 -14.75
C PRO A 142 -7.52 -3.03 -15.23
N GLY A 143 -7.61 -2.46 -16.44
CA GLY A 143 -8.89 -2.25 -17.14
C GLY A 143 -9.43 -3.58 -17.68
N VAL A 144 -10.62 -3.99 -17.21
CA VAL A 144 -11.18 -5.32 -17.51
C VAL A 144 -12.55 -5.29 -18.20
N ASN A 145 -13.00 -4.11 -18.57
CA ASN A 145 -14.26 -4.00 -19.31
C ASN A 145 -14.15 -4.62 -20.71
N ILE A 146 -15.21 -5.27 -21.13
CA ILE A 146 -15.28 -5.89 -22.44
C ILE A 146 -15.72 -4.83 -23.48
N TYR A 147 -15.04 -4.78 -24.62
CA TYR A 147 -15.43 -3.93 -25.73
C TYR A 147 -16.82 -4.35 -26.22
N ARG A 148 -17.72 -3.39 -26.29
CA ARG A 148 -19.09 -3.62 -26.83
C ARG A 148 -19.35 -2.81 -28.07
N THR A 149 -18.65 -1.70 -28.23
CA THR A 149 -18.80 -0.75 -29.30
C THR A 149 -17.52 0.04 -29.50
N PRO A 150 -17.16 0.41 -30.72
CA PRO A 150 -16.00 1.27 -30.95
C PRO A 150 -16.20 2.72 -30.45
N LEU A 151 -17.45 3.11 -30.14
CA LEU A 151 -17.79 4.46 -29.70
C LEU A 151 -17.48 4.73 -28.20
N ASN A 152 -16.76 3.88 -27.54
CA ASN A 152 -16.33 4.08 -26.16
C ASN A 152 -14.92 4.70 -26.13
N GLY A 153 -14.80 5.88 -25.54
CA GLY A 153 -13.53 6.62 -25.43
C GLY A 153 -12.45 5.94 -24.55
N ARG A 154 -12.80 4.86 -23.84
CA ARG A 154 -11.89 4.14 -22.95
C ARG A 154 -11.52 2.73 -23.44
N ASN A 155 -11.83 2.38 -24.67
CA ASN A 155 -11.48 1.06 -25.23
C ASN A 155 -9.96 0.79 -25.20
N PHE A 156 -9.14 1.83 -25.31
CA PHE A 156 -7.67 1.71 -25.31
C PHE A 156 -7.11 1.11 -24.01
N GLU A 157 -7.82 1.24 -22.89
CA GLU A 157 -7.34 0.78 -21.58
C GLU A 157 -7.86 -0.61 -21.18
N TYR A 158 -8.57 -1.30 -22.08
CA TYR A 158 -9.11 -2.64 -21.81
C TYR A 158 -8.41 -3.72 -22.64
N MET A 159 -8.61 -4.98 -22.25
CA MET A 159 -7.91 -6.13 -22.85
C MET A 159 -8.54 -6.58 -24.17
N GLY A 160 -9.79 -6.25 -24.46
CA GLY A 160 -10.45 -6.62 -25.70
C GLY A 160 -11.93 -6.94 -25.56
N GLU A 161 -12.48 -7.58 -26.59
CA GLU A 161 -13.88 -7.99 -26.65
C GLU A 161 -14.13 -9.44 -26.16
N ASP A 162 -13.08 -10.23 -26.03
CA ASP A 162 -13.16 -11.63 -25.59
C ASP A 162 -13.05 -11.75 -24.06
N PRO A 163 -14.14 -12.15 -23.35
CA PRO A 163 -14.12 -12.30 -21.91
C PRO A 163 -13.23 -13.46 -21.44
N TYR A 164 -13.05 -14.50 -22.26
CA TYR A 164 -12.17 -15.60 -21.91
C TYR A 164 -10.70 -15.15 -21.91
N LEU A 165 -10.25 -14.49 -22.96
CA LEU A 165 -8.91 -13.93 -23.04
C LEU A 165 -8.66 -12.95 -21.88
N SER A 166 -9.60 -12.03 -21.65
CA SER A 166 -9.49 -11.06 -20.55
C SER A 166 -9.36 -11.76 -19.19
N SER A 167 -10.14 -12.82 -18.92
CA SER A 167 -10.04 -13.58 -17.68
C SER A 167 -8.71 -14.29 -17.50
N LYS A 168 -8.09 -14.76 -18.59
CA LYS A 168 -6.80 -15.44 -18.57
C LYS A 168 -5.63 -14.49 -18.39
N MET A 169 -5.78 -13.24 -18.81
CA MET A 169 -4.74 -12.22 -18.71
C MET A 169 -4.82 -11.43 -17.39
N VAL A 170 -6.03 -11.18 -16.87
CA VAL A 170 -6.19 -10.37 -15.65
C VAL A 170 -5.66 -11.05 -14.40
N VAL A 171 -5.84 -12.36 -14.28
CA VAL A 171 -5.39 -13.09 -13.08
C VAL A 171 -3.88 -12.99 -12.88
N PRO A 172 -3.02 -13.35 -13.85
CA PRO A 172 -1.58 -13.19 -13.70
C PRO A 172 -1.15 -11.72 -13.56
N TYR A 173 -1.83 -10.77 -14.22
CA TYR A 173 -1.55 -9.35 -14.01
C TYR A 173 -1.73 -8.94 -12.53
N VAL A 174 -2.81 -9.37 -11.88
CA VAL A 174 -3.08 -9.05 -10.47
C VAL A 174 -2.14 -9.80 -9.52
N GLN A 175 -1.67 -10.99 -9.91
CA GLN A 175 -0.73 -11.78 -9.11
C GLN A 175 0.71 -11.24 -9.15
N GLY A 176 1.08 -10.55 -10.20
CA GLY A 176 2.40 -9.93 -10.35
C GLY A 176 2.53 -8.65 -9.55
#